data_a54d0f9023007406cb81d5e267700bbb
#
_entry.id   a54d0f9023007406cb81d5e267700bbb
#
_cell.length_a   1.000
_cell.length_b   1.000
_cell.length_c   1.000
_cell.angle_alpha   90.00
_cell.angle_beta   90.00
_cell.angle_gamma   90.00
#
_symmetry.space_group_name_H-M   'P 1'
#
loop_
_entity.id
_entity.type
_entity.pdbx_description
1 polymer ?
#
loop_
_entity_poly.entity_id
_entity_poly.type
_entity_poly.pdbx_seq_one_letter_code
_entity_poly.pdbx_strand_id
1 'polypeptide(L)'
;MADRARQAIHLSGLSQREVAAHLGLDETKLSKSLSGVRRLTATELFSLATVTGATVQWLLGGEALVSVPPSGSDVQESGQEAHEHSPRQRAIVEAAWELVADRGFDEVRVLDIAGRAGVSTATVHHHFPHKRDLFGAALKYSVKLAFDRQVAWLSDLDDAQERLRRLLELQSPIGAAARQEWSIWVQAWARNSVGGRAPDPEYIESYRRWWSTVRAAVVDGQTQGCVRPAAPDALADEITSVLDGYGLKVLTGTLSMAAMRRQMDAYLDRAVFIHVPDKESS
;
A
#
# COMPACT_ATOMS: atom_id res chain seq x y z
N MET A 1 15.81 9.80 9.64
CA MET A 1 15.51 8.37 9.41
C MET A 1 16.06 7.48 10.54
N ALA A 2 17.35 7.43 10.82
CA ALA A 2 17.94 6.52 11.84
C ALA A 2 17.29 6.64 13.25
N ASP A 3 17.05 7.85 13.74
CA ASP A 3 16.37 8.07 15.04
C ASP A 3 14.95 7.50 15.05
N ARG A 4 14.20 7.74 13.97
CA ARG A 4 12.82 7.20 13.83
C ARG A 4 12.81 5.68 13.72
N ALA A 5 13.79 5.08 13.04
CA ALA A 5 13.94 3.64 12.99
C ALA A 5 14.19 3.05 14.40
N ARG A 6 15.06 3.66 15.22
CA ARG A 6 15.26 3.26 16.62
C ARG A 6 13.98 3.40 17.44
N GLN A 7 13.26 4.51 17.27
CA GLN A 7 12.00 4.76 17.95
C GLN A 7 10.92 3.73 17.55
N ALA A 8 10.79 3.41 16.26
CA ALA A 8 9.86 2.38 15.79
C ALA A 8 10.13 1.01 16.42
N ILE A 9 11.41 0.60 16.45
CA ILE A 9 11.82 -0.66 17.09
C ILE A 9 11.48 -0.65 18.58
N HIS A 10 11.80 0.42 19.28
CA HIS A 10 11.48 0.55 20.70
C HIS A 10 9.97 0.44 20.98
N LEU A 11 9.15 1.16 20.21
CA LEU A 11 7.70 1.17 20.36
C LEU A 11 7.05 -0.17 19.97
N SER A 12 7.67 -0.93 19.05
CA SER A 12 7.17 -2.24 18.66
C SER A 12 7.31 -3.31 19.75
N GLY A 13 8.17 -3.09 20.74
CA GLY A 13 8.51 -4.06 21.77
C GLY A 13 9.41 -5.21 21.29
N LEU A 14 9.88 -5.18 20.05
CA LEU A 14 10.78 -6.16 19.47
C LEU A 14 12.24 -5.82 19.82
N SER A 15 13.06 -6.85 20.02
CA SER A 15 14.50 -6.69 20.12
C SER A 15 15.13 -6.39 18.75
N GLN A 16 16.29 -5.72 18.74
CA GLN A 16 17.03 -5.48 17.48
C GLN A 16 17.38 -6.79 16.74
N ARG A 17 17.60 -7.88 17.47
CA ARG A 17 17.88 -9.21 16.90
C ARG A 17 16.67 -9.76 16.15
N GLU A 18 15.47 -9.66 16.72
CA GLU A 18 14.24 -10.10 16.06
C GLU A 18 13.98 -9.26 14.81
N VAL A 19 14.15 -7.93 14.90
CA VAL A 19 14.00 -7.04 13.74
C VAL A 19 15.03 -7.37 12.67
N ALA A 20 16.31 -7.57 13.01
CA ALA A 20 17.35 -7.98 12.06
C ALA A 20 16.97 -9.26 11.31
N ALA A 21 16.47 -10.27 12.04
CA ALA A 21 16.01 -11.52 11.45
C ALA A 21 14.85 -11.31 10.45
N HIS A 22 13.87 -10.47 10.78
CA HIS A 22 12.76 -10.13 9.87
C HIS A 22 13.23 -9.36 8.62
N LEU A 23 14.25 -8.53 8.73
CA LEU A 23 14.82 -7.80 7.61
C LEU A 23 15.80 -8.65 6.78
N GLY A 24 16.12 -9.87 7.17
CA GLY A 24 17.15 -10.69 6.55
C GLY A 24 18.58 -10.11 6.71
N LEU A 25 18.81 -9.34 7.78
CA LEU A 25 20.07 -8.69 8.09
C LEU A 25 20.77 -9.38 9.27
N ASP A 26 22.10 -9.30 9.30
CA ASP A 26 22.84 -9.49 10.55
C ASP A 26 22.72 -8.26 11.48
N GLU A 27 22.93 -8.47 12.78
CA GLU A 27 22.79 -7.42 13.78
C GLU A 27 23.77 -6.24 13.54
N THR A 28 24.95 -6.52 12.97
CA THR A 28 25.93 -5.49 12.64
C THR A 28 25.46 -4.56 11.53
N LYS A 29 24.85 -5.12 10.48
CA LYS A 29 24.27 -4.33 9.38
C LYS A 29 23.10 -3.48 9.87
N LEU A 30 22.22 -4.06 10.69
CA LEU A 30 21.13 -3.30 11.29
C LEU A 30 21.66 -2.15 12.15
N SER A 31 22.63 -2.42 13.03
CA SER A 31 23.28 -1.40 13.88
C SER A 31 23.87 -0.26 13.07
N LYS A 32 24.55 -0.54 11.94
CA LYS A 32 25.08 0.48 11.02
C LYS A 32 23.96 1.32 10.39
N SER A 33 22.81 0.73 10.10
CA SER A 33 21.66 1.46 9.58
C SER A 33 21.03 2.34 10.65
N LEU A 34 20.92 1.84 11.88
CA LEU A 34 20.39 2.59 13.03
C LEU A 34 21.32 3.72 13.51
N SER A 35 22.62 3.62 13.24
CA SER A 35 23.58 4.70 13.49
C SER A 35 23.70 5.72 12.35
N GLY A 36 22.99 5.51 11.23
CA GLY A 36 23.01 6.39 10.07
C GLY A 36 24.22 6.21 9.14
N VAL A 37 25.11 5.26 9.43
CA VAL A 37 26.30 4.95 8.60
C VAL A 37 25.92 4.26 7.30
N ARG A 38 24.80 3.50 7.31
CA ARG A 38 24.28 2.77 6.16
C ARG A 38 22.83 3.17 5.91
N ARG A 39 22.43 3.39 4.65
CA ARG A 39 21.02 3.54 4.29
C ARG A 39 20.34 2.17 4.23
N LEU A 40 19.08 2.11 4.66
CA LEU A 40 18.20 0.97 4.41
C LEU A 40 17.80 0.97 2.94
N THR A 41 17.78 -0.22 2.32
CA THR A 41 17.19 -0.39 0.98
C THR A 41 15.67 -0.26 1.06
N ALA A 42 14.99 -0.08 -0.10
CA ALA A 42 13.53 -0.03 -0.16
C ALA A 42 12.88 -1.26 0.48
N THR A 43 13.42 -2.46 0.20
CA THR A 43 12.95 -3.71 0.80
C THR A 43 13.11 -3.72 2.31
N GLU A 44 14.29 -3.33 2.82
CA GLU A 44 14.56 -3.29 4.26
C GLU A 44 13.70 -2.25 4.98
N LEU A 45 13.48 -1.10 4.34
CA LEU A 45 12.65 -0.02 4.87
C LEU A 45 11.18 -0.45 4.94
N PHE A 46 10.68 -1.09 3.89
CA PHE A 46 9.33 -1.67 3.86
C PHE A 46 9.17 -2.75 4.94
N SER A 47 10.13 -3.68 5.04
CA SER A 47 10.11 -4.74 6.06
C SER A 47 10.15 -4.17 7.48
N LEU A 48 10.96 -3.12 7.72
CA LEU A 48 11.02 -2.43 9.01
C LEU A 48 9.66 -1.80 9.35
N ALA A 49 9.05 -1.10 8.41
CA ALA A 49 7.73 -0.50 8.58
C ALA A 49 6.66 -1.56 8.93
N THR A 50 6.69 -2.69 8.20
CA THR A 50 5.74 -3.80 8.42
C THR A 50 5.91 -4.40 9.81
N VAL A 51 7.13 -4.79 10.20
CA VAL A 51 7.36 -5.50 11.47
C VAL A 51 7.17 -4.61 12.69
N THR A 52 7.46 -3.31 12.58
CA THR A 52 7.29 -2.36 13.69
C THR A 52 5.89 -1.75 13.76
N GLY A 53 5.09 -1.87 12.68
CA GLY A 53 3.81 -1.18 12.55
C GLY A 53 3.91 0.29 12.17
N ALA A 54 5.11 0.86 12.05
CA ALA A 54 5.33 2.21 11.56
C ALA A 54 4.93 2.34 10.08
N THR A 55 4.85 3.57 9.56
CA THR A 55 4.76 3.83 8.12
C THR A 55 6.12 4.19 7.55
N VAL A 56 6.37 3.83 6.28
CA VAL A 56 7.61 4.22 5.59
C VAL A 56 7.72 5.73 5.50
N GLN A 57 6.61 6.43 5.24
CA GLN A 57 6.58 7.89 5.20
C GLN A 57 7.06 8.51 6.53
N TRP A 58 6.59 8.01 7.65
CA TRP A 58 7.04 8.47 8.97
C TRP A 58 8.52 8.16 9.19
N LEU A 59 9.00 6.97 8.82
CA LEU A 59 10.42 6.59 8.94
C LEU A 59 11.32 7.54 8.14
N LEU A 60 10.91 7.99 6.97
CA LEU A 60 11.66 8.88 6.08
C LEU A 60 11.64 10.35 6.50
N GLY A 61 10.80 10.76 7.42
CA GLY A 61 10.81 12.14 7.91
C GLY A 61 9.48 12.85 7.79
N GLY A 62 8.47 12.24 7.19
CA GLY A 62 7.14 12.83 7.02
C GLY A 62 7.04 13.91 5.95
N GLU A 63 8.13 14.23 5.22
CA GLU A 63 8.03 15.04 4.01
C GLU A 63 7.42 14.20 2.91
N ALA A 64 6.30 14.67 2.37
CA ALA A 64 5.51 13.95 1.38
C ALA A 64 6.26 13.86 0.05
N LEU A 65 6.92 12.73 -0.19
CA LEU A 65 7.49 12.39 -1.50
C LEU A 65 6.41 12.01 -2.53
N VAL A 66 5.19 11.78 -2.05
CA VAL A 66 3.98 11.73 -2.86
C VAL A 66 3.03 12.75 -2.24
N SER A 67 2.81 13.86 -2.92
CA SER A 67 1.86 14.89 -2.48
C SER A 67 0.45 14.31 -2.53
N VAL A 68 0.04 13.62 -1.46
CA VAL A 68 -1.37 13.43 -1.17
C VAL A 68 -1.80 14.73 -0.49
N PRO A 69 -2.65 15.57 -1.13
CA PRO A 69 -3.14 16.75 -0.45
C PRO A 69 -3.87 16.30 0.82
N PRO A 70 -3.61 16.93 1.97
CA PRO A 70 -4.33 16.63 3.18
C PRO A 70 -5.80 17.01 2.93
N SER A 71 -6.69 16.03 2.91
CA SER A 71 -8.09 16.28 3.17
C SER A 71 -8.15 16.76 4.63
N GLY A 72 -8.47 18.03 4.80
CA GLY A 72 -8.50 18.83 6.02
C GLY A 72 -8.26 18.09 7.33
N SER A 73 -7.30 18.56 8.12
CA SER A 73 -6.95 18.24 9.51
C SER A 73 -6.12 16.99 9.83
N ASP A 74 -5.87 16.03 8.93
CA ASP A 74 -5.39 14.70 9.32
C ASP A 74 -3.89 14.41 9.14
N VAL A 75 -3.05 15.39 8.77
CA VAL A 75 -1.59 15.16 8.56
C VAL A 75 -0.84 14.85 9.86
N GLN A 76 -1.40 15.25 11.01
CA GLN A 76 -0.83 14.87 12.32
C GLN A 76 -1.28 13.49 12.79
N GLU A 77 -2.43 12.99 12.30
CA GLU A 77 -3.00 11.71 12.73
C GLU A 77 -2.36 10.50 12.06
N SER A 78 -1.91 10.59 10.80
CA SER A 78 -1.31 9.44 10.08
C SER A 78 -0.03 8.87 10.73
N GLY A 79 0.71 9.69 11.46
CA GLY A 79 1.85 9.22 12.27
C GLY A 79 1.39 8.59 13.59
N GLN A 80 0.25 9.02 14.11
CA GLN A 80 -0.32 8.57 15.37
C GLN A 80 -1.14 7.29 15.19
N GLU A 81 -1.90 7.14 14.10
CA GLU A 81 -2.65 5.92 13.79
C GLU A 81 -1.75 4.68 13.67
N ALA A 82 -0.51 4.82 13.20
CA ALA A 82 0.45 3.72 13.15
C ALA A 82 0.83 3.19 14.55
N HIS A 83 0.60 3.98 15.59
CA HIS A 83 0.86 3.62 17.00
C HIS A 83 -0.40 3.30 17.81
N GLU A 84 -1.60 3.48 17.24
CA GLU A 84 -2.87 3.25 17.95
C GLU A 84 -3.16 1.77 18.22
N HIS A 85 -2.57 0.86 17.45
CA HIS A 85 -2.82 -0.57 17.64
C HIS A 85 -1.79 -1.19 18.59
N SER A 86 -2.27 -1.74 19.72
CA SER A 86 -1.43 -2.56 20.58
C SER A 86 -0.79 -3.72 19.77
N PRO A 87 0.35 -4.27 20.17
CA PRO A 87 0.96 -5.42 19.48
C PRO A 87 -0.02 -6.58 19.26
N ARG A 88 -0.93 -6.81 20.22
CA ARG A 88 -1.97 -7.84 20.10
C ARG A 88 -3.01 -7.51 19.03
N GLN A 89 -3.43 -6.26 18.97
CA GLN A 89 -4.39 -5.82 17.95
C GLN A 89 -3.81 -5.91 16.56
N ARG A 90 -2.54 -5.55 16.36
CA ARG A 90 -1.81 -5.73 15.09
C ARG A 90 -1.77 -7.20 14.69
N ALA A 91 -1.38 -8.10 15.59
CA ALA A 91 -1.36 -9.54 15.31
C ALA A 91 -2.74 -10.08 14.88
N ILE A 92 -3.82 -9.58 15.47
CA ILE A 92 -5.19 -9.94 15.07
C ILE A 92 -5.51 -9.44 13.65
N VAL A 93 -5.14 -8.18 13.33
CA VAL A 93 -5.38 -7.59 12.00
C VAL A 93 -4.58 -8.30 10.93
N GLU A 94 -3.31 -8.58 11.17
CA GLU A 94 -2.44 -9.36 10.26
C GLU A 94 -3.01 -10.75 10.00
N ALA A 95 -3.38 -11.46 11.06
CA ALA A 95 -4.01 -12.78 10.95
C ALA A 95 -5.33 -12.72 10.16
N ALA A 96 -6.16 -11.71 10.41
CA ALA A 96 -7.40 -11.51 9.66
C ALA A 96 -7.13 -11.22 8.18
N TRP A 97 -6.17 -10.32 7.88
CA TRP A 97 -5.79 -9.99 6.52
C TRP A 97 -5.27 -11.20 5.74
N GLU A 98 -4.35 -11.98 6.33
CA GLU A 98 -3.80 -13.20 5.69
C GLU A 98 -4.90 -14.21 5.39
N LEU A 99 -5.74 -14.54 6.38
CA LEU A 99 -6.78 -15.55 6.24
C LEU A 99 -7.88 -15.11 5.26
N VAL A 100 -8.31 -13.85 5.33
CA VAL A 100 -9.34 -13.32 4.42
C VAL A 100 -8.79 -13.21 3.00
N ALA A 101 -7.55 -12.81 2.81
CA ALA A 101 -6.94 -12.77 1.48
C ALA A 101 -6.83 -14.16 0.83
N ASP A 102 -6.56 -15.20 1.64
CA ASP A 102 -6.34 -16.57 1.19
C ASP A 102 -7.64 -17.36 0.98
N ARG A 103 -8.61 -17.24 1.91
CA ARG A 103 -9.82 -18.07 1.94
C ARG A 103 -11.11 -17.33 1.60
N GLY A 104 -11.09 -16.01 1.61
CA GLY A 104 -12.29 -15.19 1.50
C GLY A 104 -12.94 -14.92 2.87
N PHE A 105 -13.60 -13.75 2.94
CA PHE A 105 -14.21 -13.26 4.19
C PHE A 105 -15.26 -14.21 4.76
N ASP A 106 -16.10 -14.80 3.93
CA ASP A 106 -17.23 -15.60 4.39
C ASP A 106 -16.78 -16.93 5.02
N GLU A 107 -15.72 -17.53 4.50
CA GLU A 107 -15.15 -18.81 4.96
C GLU A 107 -14.33 -18.68 6.26
N VAL A 108 -13.79 -17.50 6.55
CA VAL A 108 -12.94 -17.28 7.73
C VAL A 108 -13.80 -17.09 8.99
N ARG A 109 -13.51 -17.84 10.05
CA ARG A 109 -14.17 -17.70 11.36
C ARG A 109 -13.29 -16.91 12.32
N VAL A 110 -13.91 -16.25 13.31
CA VAL A 110 -13.18 -15.55 14.37
C VAL A 110 -12.23 -16.49 15.13
N LEU A 111 -12.62 -17.76 15.28
CA LEU A 111 -11.78 -18.79 15.89
C LEU A 111 -10.47 -19.02 15.10
N ASP A 112 -10.53 -19.00 13.75
CA ASP A 112 -9.36 -19.17 12.89
C ASP A 112 -8.38 -18.01 13.07
N ILE A 113 -8.94 -16.78 13.11
CA ILE A 113 -8.16 -15.55 13.35
C ILE A 113 -7.52 -15.58 14.74
N ALA A 114 -8.25 -15.95 15.77
CA ALA A 114 -7.75 -16.07 17.13
C ALA A 114 -6.60 -17.09 17.22
N GLY A 115 -6.77 -18.27 16.61
CA GLY A 115 -5.74 -19.30 16.54
C GLY A 115 -4.48 -18.83 15.80
N ARG A 116 -4.64 -18.14 14.67
CA ARG A 116 -3.53 -17.60 13.87
C ARG A 116 -2.77 -16.49 14.61
N ALA A 117 -3.49 -15.62 15.33
CA ALA A 117 -2.93 -14.52 16.11
C ALA A 117 -2.36 -14.95 17.46
N GLY A 118 -2.52 -16.21 17.88
CA GLY A 118 -2.08 -16.70 19.20
C GLY A 118 -2.83 -16.09 20.38
N VAL A 119 -4.11 -15.72 20.19
CA VAL A 119 -4.96 -15.13 21.23
C VAL A 119 -6.28 -15.91 21.41
N SER A 120 -7.05 -15.57 22.45
CA SER A 120 -8.39 -16.12 22.61
C SER A 120 -9.42 -15.44 21.72
N THR A 121 -10.53 -16.11 21.39
CA THR A 121 -11.67 -15.48 20.69
C THR A 121 -12.28 -14.33 21.50
N ALA A 122 -12.26 -14.40 22.82
CA ALA A 122 -12.68 -13.30 23.69
C ALA A 122 -11.79 -12.05 23.50
N THR A 123 -10.49 -12.23 23.33
CA THR A 123 -9.55 -11.14 23.03
C THR A 123 -9.86 -10.52 21.65
N VAL A 124 -10.16 -11.34 20.65
CA VAL A 124 -10.57 -10.83 19.32
C VAL A 124 -11.85 -9.99 19.44
N HIS A 125 -12.90 -10.50 20.11
CA HIS A 125 -14.16 -9.78 20.28
C HIS A 125 -14.03 -8.52 21.15
N HIS A 126 -13.08 -8.48 22.07
CA HIS A 126 -12.78 -7.27 22.84
C HIS A 126 -12.29 -6.13 21.96
N HIS A 127 -11.43 -6.43 20.97
CA HIS A 127 -10.90 -5.43 20.05
C HIS A 127 -11.82 -5.18 18.83
N PHE A 128 -12.51 -6.20 18.37
CA PHE A 128 -13.36 -6.19 17.18
C PHE A 128 -14.69 -6.89 17.49
N PRO A 129 -15.71 -6.13 17.96
CA PRO A 129 -17.00 -6.70 18.35
C PRO A 129 -17.69 -7.47 17.24
N HIS A 130 -17.51 -7.06 15.99
CA HIS A 130 -18.12 -7.71 14.83
C HIS A 130 -17.08 -8.15 13.82
N LYS A 131 -17.33 -9.26 13.13
CA LYS A 131 -16.48 -9.78 12.05
C LYS A 131 -16.27 -8.76 10.91
N ARG A 132 -17.26 -7.92 10.62
CA ARG A 132 -17.14 -6.83 9.64
C ARG A 132 -16.06 -5.80 10.01
N ASP A 133 -15.87 -5.55 11.31
CA ASP A 133 -14.86 -4.59 11.79
C ASP A 133 -13.46 -5.12 11.53
N LEU A 134 -13.27 -6.46 11.63
CA LEU A 134 -12.03 -7.14 11.21
C LEU A 134 -11.77 -7.00 9.71
N PHE A 135 -12.82 -7.03 8.88
CA PHE A 135 -12.65 -6.83 7.44
C PHE A 135 -12.23 -5.40 7.12
N GLY A 136 -12.86 -4.41 7.73
CA GLY A 136 -12.47 -3.00 7.60
C GLY A 136 -11.01 -2.77 8.03
N ALA A 137 -10.61 -3.33 9.18
CA ALA A 137 -9.23 -3.28 9.65
C ALA A 137 -8.24 -3.99 8.70
N ALA A 138 -8.61 -5.13 8.13
CA ALA A 138 -7.81 -5.85 7.13
C ALA A 138 -7.67 -5.04 5.82
N LEU A 139 -8.73 -4.33 5.39
CA LEU A 139 -8.68 -3.43 4.25
C LEU A 139 -7.73 -2.25 4.49
N LYS A 140 -7.84 -1.58 5.64
CA LYS A 140 -6.91 -0.50 6.05
C LYS A 140 -5.47 -0.99 6.10
N TYR A 141 -5.24 -2.18 6.64
CA TYR A 141 -3.90 -2.79 6.68
C TYR A 141 -3.35 -3.05 5.28
N SER A 142 -4.19 -3.56 4.37
CA SER A 142 -3.84 -3.75 2.96
C SER A 142 -3.42 -2.44 2.28
N VAL A 143 -4.19 -1.37 2.51
CA VAL A 143 -3.89 -0.02 1.99
C VAL A 143 -2.57 0.51 2.56
N LYS A 144 -2.34 0.31 3.86
CA LYS A 144 -1.06 0.66 4.50
C LYS A 144 0.12 -0.04 3.83
N LEU A 145 0.03 -1.36 3.62
CA LEU A 145 1.09 -2.15 2.98
C LEU A 145 1.38 -1.65 1.55
N ALA A 146 0.34 -1.40 0.76
CA ALA A 146 0.47 -0.88 -0.59
C ALA A 146 1.14 0.51 -0.59
N PHE A 147 0.71 1.40 0.29
CA PHE A 147 1.26 2.74 0.42
C PHE A 147 2.72 2.73 0.88
N ASP A 148 3.05 1.95 1.91
CA ASP A 148 4.42 1.81 2.40
C ASP A 148 5.35 1.29 1.30
N ARG A 149 4.88 0.33 0.51
CA ARG A 149 5.61 -0.16 -0.67
C ARG A 149 5.83 0.96 -1.69
N GLN A 150 4.79 1.72 -2.03
CA GLN A 150 4.91 2.84 -2.97
C GLN A 150 5.94 3.85 -2.47
N VAL A 151 5.84 4.33 -1.25
CA VAL A 151 6.79 5.30 -0.68
C VAL A 151 8.21 4.75 -0.69
N ALA A 152 8.41 3.48 -0.31
CA ALA A 152 9.75 2.88 -0.27
C ALA A 152 10.42 2.78 -1.64
N TRP A 153 9.66 2.50 -2.71
CA TRP A 153 10.21 2.29 -4.05
C TRP A 153 10.16 3.51 -4.96
N LEU A 154 9.37 4.54 -4.61
CA LEU A 154 9.25 5.76 -5.42
C LEU A 154 10.08 6.93 -4.87
N SER A 155 10.59 6.82 -3.64
CA SER A 155 11.30 7.92 -2.95
C SER A 155 12.55 8.41 -3.66
N ASP A 156 13.21 7.57 -4.44
CA ASP A 156 14.46 7.88 -5.13
C ASP A 156 14.25 8.12 -6.65
N LEU A 157 12.99 8.20 -7.11
CA LEU A 157 12.65 8.46 -8.52
C LEU A 157 12.27 9.94 -8.71
N ASP A 158 13.07 10.68 -9.46
CA ASP A 158 12.82 12.10 -9.76
C ASP A 158 12.00 12.29 -11.05
N ASP A 159 12.12 11.39 -12.01
CA ASP A 159 11.36 11.43 -13.26
C ASP A 159 9.89 11.04 -13.04
N ALA A 160 8.98 11.97 -13.36
CA ALA A 160 7.55 11.76 -13.12
C ALA A 160 6.95 10.69 -14.03
N GLN A 161 7.46 10.50 -15.25
CA GLN A 161 6.99 9.47 -16.15
C GLN A 161 7.37 8.07 -15.63
N GLU A 162 8.62 7.89 -15.20
CA GLU A 162 9.10 6.67 -14.58
C GLU A 162 8.38 6.39 -13.27
N ARG A 163 8.16 7.43 -12.46
CA ARG A 163 7.42 7.34 -11.19
C ARG A 163 5.99 6.85 -11.41
N LEU A 164 5.26 7.42 -12.39
CA LEU A 164 3.89 6.97 -12.68
C LEU A 164 3.86 5.53 -13.19
N ARG A 165 4.76 5.13 -14.10
CA ARG A 165 4.87 3.73 -14.53
C ARG A 165 5.14 2.80 -13.36
N ARG A 166 6.09 3.15 -12.51
CA ARG A 166 6.47 2.35 -11.36
C ARG A 166 5.35 2.26 -10.33
N LEU A 167 4.62 3.34 -10.09
CA LEU A 167 3.44 3.36 -9.23
C LEU A 167 2.42 2.31 -9.67
N LEU A 168 2.06 2.28 -10.96
CA LEU A 168 1.09 1.35 -11.51
C LEU A 168 1.61 -0.09 -11.53
N GLU A 169 2.91 -0.29 -11.77
CA GLU A 169 3.53 -1.61 -11.64
C GLU A 169 3.44 -2.15 -10.21
N LEU A 170 3.74 -1.31 -9.20
CA LEU A 170 3.65 -1.68 -7.78
C LEU A 170 2.22 -2.00 -7.33
N GLN A 171 1.23 -1.43 -7.99
CA GLN A 171 -0.18 -1.71 -7.76
C GLN A 171 -0.72 -2.90 -8.55
N SER A 172 0.00 -3.38 -9.56
CA SER A 172 -0.41 -4.56 -10.33
C SER A 172 -0.33 -5.84 -9.48
N PRO A 173 -1.16 -6.88 -9.73
CA PRO A 173 -1.18 -8.12 -8.94
C PRO A 173 0.05 -9.02 -9.21
N ILE A 174 1.26 -8.46 -9.02
CA ILE A 174 2.55 -9.11 -9.24
C ILE A 174 3.08 -9.68 -7.92
N GLY A 175 3.29 -11.00 -7.90
CA GLY A 175 3.77 -11.68 -6.69
C GLY A 175 2.67 -11.98 -5.68
N ALA A 176 3.02 -12.70 -4.62
CA ALA A 176 2.05 -13.20 -3.65
C ALA A 176 1.39 -12.06 -2.84
N ALA A 177 2.18 -11.13 -2.32
CA ALA A 177 1.67 -10.04 -1.49
C ALA A 177 0.68 -9.14 -2.22
N ALA A 178 1.01 -8.69 -3.46
CA ALA A 178 0.09 -7.88 -4.25
C ALA A 178 -1.19 -8.64 -4.61
N ARG A 179 -1.09 -9.94 -4.88
CA ARG A 179 -2.29 -10.78 -5.12
C ARG A 179 -3.20 -10.88 -3.89
N GLN A 180 -2.62 -10.96 -2.68
CA GLN A 180 -3.38 -10.93 -1.43
C GLN A 180 -4.07 -9.57 -1.24
N GLU A 181 -3.38 -8.46 -1.49
CA GLU A 181 -3.98 -7.12 -1.46
C GLU A 181 -5.16 -7.01 -2.44
N TRP A 182 -4.98 -7.47 -3.67
CA TRP A 182 -6.04 -7.51 -4.68
C TRP A 182 -7.22 -8.39 -4.28
N SER A 183 -6.97 -9.53 -3.62
CA SER A 183 -8.04 -10.40 -3.10
C SER A 183 -8.92 -9.65 -2.09
N ILE A 184 -8.32 -8.85 -1.20
CA ILE A 184 -9.07 -8.00 -0.26
C ILE A 184 -9.89 -6.95 -1.01
N TRP A 185 -9.30 -6.28 -2.02
CA TRP A 185 -10.01 -5.27 -2.81
C TRP A 185 -11.19 -5.84 -3.59
N VAL A 186 -11.04 -6.98 -4.25
CA VAL A 186 -12.14 -7.65 -4.99
C VAL A 186 -13.29 -7.98 -4.04
N GLN A 187 -13.01 -8.48 -2.83
CA GLN A 187 -14.01 -8.74 -1.83
C GLN A 187 -14.68 -7.44 -1.33
N ALA A 188 -13.93 -6.35 -1.16
CA ALA A 188 -14.47 -5.05 -0.80
C ALA A 188 -15.41 -4.53 -1.91
N TRP A 189 -15.03 -4.61 -3.18
CA TRP A 189 -15.88 -4.25 -4.31
C TRP A 189 -17.17 -5.07 -4.34
N ALA A 190 -17.07 -6.39 -4.26
CA ALA A 190 -18.24 -7.28 -4.26
C ALA A 190 -19.22 -6.94 -3.13
N ARG A 191 -18.71 -6.68 -1.92
CA ARG A 191 -19.52 -6.35 -0.76
C ARG A 191 -20.21 -4.98 -0.85
N ASN A 192 -19.55 -4.00 -1.48
CA ASN A 192 -20.09 -2.66 -1.63
C ASN A 192 -20.97 -2.47 -2.86
N SER A 193 -20.87 -3.37 -3.86
CA SER A 193 -21.68 -3.29 -5.10
C SER A 193 -23.01 -4.05 -5.01
N VAL A 194 -23.20 -4.94 -4.03
CA VAL A 194 -24.38 -5.80 -3.89
C VAL A 194 -25.25 -5.35 -2.72
N GLY A 195 -26.58 -5.42 -2.89
CA GLY A 195 -27.53 -5.25 -1.80
C GLY A 195 -28.07 -3.83 -1.58
N GLY A 196 -27.73 -2.86 -2.43
CA GLY A 196 -28.32 -1.50 -2.41
C GLY A 196 -28.07 -0.70 -1.11
N ARG A 197 -27.08 -1.10 -0.30
CA ARG A 197 -26.66 -0.38 0.90
C ARG A 197 -25.71 0.76 0.51
N ALA A 198 -25.66 1.80 1.34
CA ALA A 198 -24.60 2.80 1.22
C ALA A 198 -23.23 2.11 1.34
N PRO A 199 -22.26 2.49 0.49
CA PRO A 199 -20.90 1.95 0.58
C PRO A 199 -20.31 2.17 1.97
N ASP A 200 -19.46 1.22 2.38
CA ASP A 200 -18.73 1.32 3.65
C ASP A 200 -17.83 2.58 3.63
N PRO A 201 -17.92 3.47 4.63
CA PRO A 201 -17.08 4.66 4.71
C PRO A 201 -15.58 4.35 4.62
N GLU A 202 -15.12 3.27 5.25
CA GLU A 202 -13.71 2.86 5.22
C GLU A 202 -13.26 2.41 3.82
N TYR A 203 -14.16 1.77 3.06
CA TYR A 203 -13.91 1.44 1.67
C TYR A 203 -13.77 2.71 0.81
N ILE A 204 -14.68 3.67 0.97
CA ILE A 204 -14.65 4.93 0.22
C ILE A 204 -13.38 5.73 0.53
N GLU A 205 -12.99 5.81 1.80
CA GLU A 205 -11.77 6.50 2.23
C GLU A 205 -10.52 5.83 1.64
N SER A 206 -10.44 4.50 1.75
CA SER A 206 -9.35 3.70 1.21
C SER A 206 -9.20 3.86 -0.31
N TYR A 207 -10.32 3.83 -1.05
CA TYR A 207 -10.32 4.03 -2.49
C TYR A 207 -9.92 5.46 -2.87
N ARG A 208 -10.45 6.46 -2.17
CA ARG A 208 -10.10 7.88 -2.37
C ARG A 208 -8.60 8.13 -2.16
N ARG A 209 -8.01 7.49 -1.14
CA ARG A 209 -6.56 7.59 -0.89
C ARG A 209 -5.75 7.07 -2.07
N TRP A 210 -6.08 5.90 -2.60
CA TRP A 210 -5.46 5.34 -3.80
C TRP A 210 -5.63 6.25 -5.00
N TRP A 211 -6.85 6.67 -5.29
CA TRP A 211 -7.17 7.60 -6.37
C TRP A 211 -6.40 8.92 -6.27
N SER A 212 -6.32 9.50 -5.07
CA SER A 212 -5.56 10.73 -4.83
C SER A 212 -4.06 10.55 -5.08
N THR A 213 -3.50 9.37 -4.81
CA THR A 213 -2.10 9.05 -5.12
C THR A 213 -1.85 9.06 -6.63
N VAL A 214 -2.74 8.45 -7.43
CA VAL A 214 -2.64 8.48 -8.90
C VAL A 214 -2.81 9.90 -9.43
N ARG A 215 -3.80 10.63 -8.92
CA ARG A 215 -4.03 12.04 -9.28
C ARG A 215 -2.80 12.91 -9.01
N ALA A 216 -2.16 12.76 -7.86
CA ALA A 216 -0.94 13.50 -7.53
C ALA A 216 0.20 13.19 -8.51
N ALA A 217 0.39 11.92 -8.89
CA ALA A 217 1.37 11.53 -9.89
C ALA A 217 1.07 12.12 -11.29
N VAL A 218 -0.22 12.23 -11.66
CA VAL A 218 -0.64 12.91 -12.89
C VAL A 218 -0.29 14.38 -12.85
N VAL A 219 -0.59 15.10 -11.76
CA VAL A 219 -0.28 16.53 -11.59
C VAL A 219 1.24 16.77 -11.65
N ASP A 220 2.03 15.92 -11.02
CA ASP A 220 3.47 15.99 -11.07
C ASP A 220 3.99 15.80 -12.51
N GLY A 221 3.47 14.81 -13.24
CA GLY A 221 3.81 14.58 -14.63
C GLY A 221 3.38 15.72 -15.57
N GLN A 222 2.26 16.39 -15.30
CA GLN A 222 1.85 17.61 -16.03
C GLN A 222 2.79 18.77 -15.73
N THR A 223 3.22 18.92 -14.47
CA THR A 223 4.17 19.96 -14.06
C THR A 223 5.53 19.77 -14.72
N GLN A 224 5.99 18.54 -14.88
CA GLN A 224 7.23 18.18 -15.58
C GLN A 224 7.06 18.14 -17.11
N GLY A 225 5.83 18.30 -17.63
CA GLY A 225 5.55 18.34 -19.06
C GLY A 225 5.58 16.97 -19.76
N CYS A 226 5.55 15.87 -19.03
CA CYS A 226 5.53 14.52 -19.59
C CYS A 226 4.13 13.90 -19.69
N VAL A 227 3.13 14.45 -18.99
CA VAL A 227 1.72 14.01 -19.05
C VAL A 227 0.89 15.02 -19.82
N ARG A 228 -0.02 14.55 -20.68
CA ARG A 228 -0.87 15.40 -21.52
C ARG A 228 -1.71 16.40 -20.71
N PRO A 229 -1.97 17.59 -21.25
CA PRO A 229 -2.84 18.57 -20.61
C PRO A 229 -4.30 18.10 -20.68
N ALA A 230 -4.83 17.68 -19.53
CA ALA A 230 -6.22 17.28 -19.34
C ALA A 230 -6.59 17.53 -17.85
N ALA A 231 -7.87 17.45 -17.51
CA ALA A 231 -8.29 17.49 -16.11
C ALA A 231 -7.62 16.33 -15.33
N PRO A 232 -6.83 16.61 -14.28
CA PRO A 232 -6.13 15.57 -13.52
C PRO A 232 -7.06 14.51 -12.96
N ASP A 233 -8.27 14.90 -12.55
CA ASP A 233 -9.28 14.03 -12.00
C ASP A 233 -9.75 13.01 -13.06
N ALA A 234 -10.03 13.46 -14.28
CA ALA A 234 -10.45 12.60 -15.37
C ALA A 234 -9.34 11.58 -15.76
N LEU A 235 -8.07 12.05 -15.79
CA LEU A 235 -6.94 11.14 -16.02
C LEU A 235 -6.75 10.12 -14.91
N ALA A 236 -6.93 10.52 -13.66
CA ALA A 236 -6.87 9.59 -12.53
C ALA A 236 -7.97 8.52 -12.61
N ASP A 237 -9.20 8.93 -12.98
CA ASP A 237 -10.33 8.00 -13.19
C ASP A 237 -10.05 7.03 -14.35
N GLU A 238 -9.53 7.53 -15.48
CA GLU A 238 -9.15 6.67 -16.61
C GLU A 238 -8.09 5.65 -16.20
N ILE A 239 -6.99 6.10 -15.57
CA ILE A 239 -5.84 5.26 -15.20
C ILE A 239 -6.26 4.18 -14.19
N THR A 240 -6.98 4.57 -13.15
CA THR A 240 -7.43 3.62 -12.12
C THR A 240 -8.41 2.62 -12.70
N SER A 241 -9.35 3.03 -13.55
CA SER A 241 -10.31 2.14 -14.21
C SER A 241 -9.64 1.11 -15.13
N VAL A 242 -8.61 1.53 -15.88
CA VAL A 242 -7.84 0.63 -16.77
C VAL A 242 -7.04 -0.37 -15.93
N LEU A 243 -6.38 0.09 -14.86
CA LEU A 243 -5.63 -0.77 -13.95
C LEU A 243 -6.55 -1.81 -13.29
N ASP A 244 -7.69 -1.37 -12.76
CA ASP A 244 -8.67 -2.22 -12.09
C ASP A 244 -9.22 -3.29 -13.05
N GLY A 245 -9.57 -2.89 -14.26
CA GLY A 245 -10.05 -3.81 -15.29
C GLY A 245 -9.02 -4.87 -15.70
N TYR A 246 -7.77 -4.47 -15.89
CA TYR A 246 -6.70 -5.42 -16.21
C TYR A 246 -6.33 -6.31 -15.02
N GLY A 247 -6.25 -5.73 -13.82
CA GLY A 247 -5.94 -6.48 -12.61
C GLY A 247 -6.97 -7.57 -12.34
N LEU A 248 -8.26 -7.26 -12.47
CA LEU A 248 -9.33 -8.25 -12.34
C LEU A 248 -9.21 -9.39 -13.36
N LYS A 249 -8.88 -9.07 -14.62
CA LYS A 249 -8.65 -10.08 -15.67
C LYS A 249 -7.45 -10.98 -15.36
N VAL A 250 -6.40 -10.43 -14.74
CA VAL A 250 -5.24 -11.24 -14.30
C VAL A 250 -5.64 -12.17 -13.16
N LEU A 251 -6.37 -11.68 -12.18
CA LEU A 251 -6.81 -12.50 -11.04
C LEU A 251 -7.74 -13.64 -11.46
N THR A 252 -8.61 -13.39 -12.45
CA THR A 252 -9.53 -14.40 -13.00
C THR A 252 -8.90 -15.30 -14.06
N GLY A 253 -7.61 -15.11 -14.39
CA GLY A 253 -6.90 -15.92 -15.38
C GLY A 253 -7.24 -15.63 -16.84
N THR A 254 -8.06 -14.61 -17.12
CA THR A 254 -8.45 -14.23 -18.50
C THR A 254 -7.41 -13.36 -19.21
N LEU A 255 -6.42 -12.84 -18.46
CA LEU A 255 -5.28 -12.08 -18.97
C LEU A 255 -4.01 -12.53 -18.27
N SER A 256 -2.91 -12.73 -19.02
CA SER A 256 -1.62 -12.98 -18.39
C SER A 256 -1.00 -11.70 -17.84
N MET A 257 -0.18 -11.81 -16.80
CA MET A 257 0.55 -10.69 -16.22
C MET A 257 1.45 -9.97 -17.24
N ALA A 258 2.12 -10.74 -18.11
CA ALA A 258 2.93 -10.18 -19.18
C ALA A 258 2.10 -9.38 -20.20
N ALA A 259 0.89 -9.84 -20.50
CA ALA A 259 -0.02 -9.11 -21.38
C ALA A 259 -0.57 -7.85 -20.72
N MET A 260 -0.93 -7.91 -19.43
CA MET A 260 -1.33 -6.72 -18.66
C MET A 260 -0.25 -5.64 -18.68
N ARG A 261 1.01 -6.01 -18.41
CA ARG A 261 2.13 -5.06 -18.43
C ARG A 261 2.26 -4.38 -19.78
N ARG A 262 2.32 -5.15 -20.87
CA ARG A 262 2.39 -4.57 -22.23
C ARG A 262 1.22 -3.67 -22.57
N GLN A 263 0.00 -4.05 -22.19
CA GLN A 263 -1.20 -3.26 -22.48
C GLN A 263 -1.26 -1.98 -21.64
N MET A 264 -0.80 -2.03 -20.38
CA MET A 264 -0.70 -0.85 -19.52
C MET A 264 0.35 0.13 -20.06
N ASP A 265 1.55 -0.35 -20.45
CA ASP A 265 2.58 0.48 -21.07
C ASP A 265 2.05 1.13 -22.35
N ALA A 266 1.44 0.36 -23.25
CA ALA A 266 0.85 0.87 -24.48
C ALA A 266 -0.30 1.88 -24.23
N TYR A 267 -1.08 1.70 -23.17
CA TYR A 267 -2.11 2.66 -22.76
C TYR A 267 -1.47 3.97 -22.28
N LEU A 268 -0.48 3.89 -21.41
CA LEU A 268 0.23 5.07 -20.89
C LEU A 268 0.87 5.87 -22.01
N ASP A 269 1.58 5.19 -22.92
CA ASP A 269 2.24 5.85 -24.06
C ASP A 269 1.25 6.52 -24.98
N ARG A 270 0.13 5.89 -25.29
CA ARG A 270 -0.85 6.42 -26.24
C ARG A 270 -1.76 7.47 -25.65
N ALA A 271 -2.19 7.30 -24.38
CA ALA A 271 -3.32 8.04 -23.82
C ALA A 271 -2.93 9.00 -22.67
N VAL A 272 -1.77 8.84 -22.07
CA VAL A 272 -1.37 9.61 -20.88
C VAL A 272 -0.14 10.48 -21.14
N PHE A 273 0.92 9.90 -21.71
CA PHE A 273 2.18 10.64 -21.91
C PHE A 273 2.17 11.47 -23.20
N ILE A 274 2.93 12.54 -23.15
CA ILE A 274 3.21 13.37 -24.34
C ILE A 274 4.33 12.70 -25.12
N HIS A 275 4.09 12.40 -26.38
CA HIS A 275 5.16 12.04 -27.30
C HIS A 275 5.93 13.30 -27.66
N VAL A 276 7.15 13.45 -27.15
CA VAL A 276 8.10 14.42 -27.70
C VAL A 276 8.69 13.75 -28.95
N PRO A 277 8.40 14.24 -30.16
CA PRO A 277 9.07 13.70 -31.34
C PRO A 277 10.57 13.91 -31.15
N ASP A 278 11.35 12.83 -31.36
CA ASP A 278 12.81 12.94 -31.41
C ASP A 278 13.15 14.11 -32.32
N LYS A 279 13.91 15.07 -31.79
CA LYS A 279 14.50 16.10 -32.63
C LYS A 279 15.38 15.37 -33.62
N GLU A 280 14.87 15.21 -34.85
CA GLU A 280 15.68 14.78 -35.97
C GLU A 280 16.98 15.60 -35.94
N SER A 281 18.09 14.91 -35.81
CA SER A 281 19.44 15.47 -35.87
C SER A 281 19.60 16.10 -37.27
N SER A 282 19.50 17.42 -37.32
CA SER A 282 19.85 18.20 -38.50
C SER A 282 21.33 18.49 -38.49
#